data_cad0138e68742a1389159d7fb6176157
#
_entry.id   cad0138e68742a1389159d7fb6176157
#
_cell.length_a   1.000
_cell.length_b   1.000
_cell.length_c   1.000
_cell.angle_alpha   90.00
_cell.angle_beta   90.00
_cell.angle_gamma   90.00
#
_symmetry.space_group_name_H-M   'P 1'
#
loop_
_entity.id
_entity.type
_entity.pdbx_description
1 polymer ?
#
loop_
_entity_poly.entity_id
_entity_poly.type
_entity_poly.pdbx_seq_one_letter_code
_entity_poly.pdbx_strand_id
1 'polypeptide(L)'
;YPVVLEYFANVHPVDISFGWREDKLLFDEAVEIAGKSDVAIVNIGFNESSERESNDRPFELPEYQDSLVQCITAANPNTVVLLNAGGNVDMSKWIDKVPSLLHLWYAGQEGGTAVAEILFGKVNPSGKLPVSFEKKWEDNPAYPYYYDADGDKRVEYKEGLFMGYR
;
A
#
# COMPACT_ATOMS: atom_id res chain seq x y z
N TYR A 1 0.22 25.21 25.19
CA TYR A 1 -1.00 24.76 24.51
C TYR A 1 -1.73 23.77 25.41
N PRO A 2 -3.08 23.85 25.56
CA PRO A 2 -3.83 22.88 26.32
C PRO A 2 -3.83 21.54 25.56
N VAL A 3 -3.40 20.47 26.21
CA VAL A 3 -3.47 19.11 25.69
C VAL A 3 -4.57 18.38 26.45
N VAL A 4 -5.56 17.84 25.75
CA VAL A 4 -6.61 17.00 26.32
C VAL A 4 -6.38 15.58 25.82
N LEU A 5 -6.18 14.65 26.76
CA LEU A 5 -6.09 13.23 26.47
C LEU A 5 -7.36 12.55 26.99
N GLU A 6 -8.18 12.02 26.09
CA GLU A 6 -9.35 11.20 26.44
C GLU A 6 -9.06 9.74 26.10
N TYR A 7 -9.30 8.85 27.07
CA TYR A 7 -9.07 7.43 26.93
C TYR A 7 -10.32 6.63 27.25
N PHE A 8 -10.71 5.76 26.34
CA PHE A 8 -11.84 4.83 26.51
C PHE A 8 -11.36 3.40 26.26
N ALA A 9 -11.42 2.53 27.28
CA ALA A 9 -11.09 1.12 27.15
C ALA A 9 -12.35 0.26 27.13
N ASN A 10 -12.53 -0.54 26.09
CA ASN A 10 -13.50 -1.62 26.02
C ASN A 10 -12.76 -2.96 25.74
N VAL A 11 -12.51 -3.71 26.82
CA VAL A 11 -12.30 -5.18 26.85
C VAL A 11 -10.95 -5.79 26.45
N HIS A 12 -9.91 -5.10 25.97
CA HIS A 12 -8.59 -5.72 25.71
C HIS A 12 -7.42 -4.86 26.21
N PRO A 13 -6.22 -5.46 26.42
CA PRO A 13 -5.05 -4.65 26.77
C PRO A 13 -4.81 -3.63 25.66
N VAL A 14 -4.81 -2.37 26.05
CA VAL A 14 -4.66 -1.23 25.13
C VAL A 14 -3.32 -0.59 25.42
N ASP A 15 -2.49 -0.54 24.38
CA ASP A 15 -1.25 0.24 24.42
C ASP A 15 -1.58 1.71 24.16
N ILE A 16 -1.23 2.57 25.11
CA ILE A 16 -1.31 4.01 24.93
C ILE A 16 0.10 4.52 24.71
N SER A 17 0.34 5.10 23.55
CA SER A 17 1.58 5.80 23.25
C SER A 17 1.32 7.30 23.18
N PHE A 18 2.04 8.06 23.98
CA PHE A 18 2.04 9.52 23.92
C PHE A 18 3.39 9.99 23.42
N GLY A 19 3.39 10.78 22.34
CA GLY A 19 4.59 11.34 21.76
C GLY A 19 4.44 12.84 21.56
N TRP A 20 5.47 13.60 21.90
CA TRP A 20 5.62 15.01 21.55
C TRP A 20 6.61 15.13 20.40
N ARG A 21 6.27 15.89 19.37
CA ARG A 21 7.16 16.22 18.27
C ARG A 21 7.07 17.72 18.00
N GLU A 22 8.21 18.38 17.91
CA GLU A 22 8.25 19.76 17.40
C GLU A 22 7.77 19.78 15.94
N ASP A 23 7.28 20.95 15.47
CA ASP A 23 6.69 21.21 14.15
C ASP A 23 7.63 20.90 12.96
N LYS A 24 8.27 19.73 12.95
CA LYS A 24 8.86 19.16 11.73
C LYS A 24 7.76 18.51 10.92
N LEU A 25 7.73 18.76 9.64
CA LEU A 25 6.86 18.05 8.71
C LEU A 25 7.10 16.55 8.86
N LEU A 26 6.05 15.75 8.76
CA LEU A 26 6.07 14.31 9.09
C LEU A 26 7.21 13.51 8.44
N PHE A 27 7.72 13.97 7.27
CA PHE A 27 8.73 13.27 6.49
C PHE A 27 10.02 14.06 6.24
N ASP A 28 10.26 15.17 6.92
CA ASP A 28 11.41 16.06 6.65
C ASP A 28 12.74 15.32 6.66
N GLU A 29 12.97 14.47 7.66
CA GLU A 29 14.19 13.69 7.77
C GLU A 29 14.34 12.68 6.62
N ALA A 30 13.27 11.98 6.29
CA ALA A 30 13.26 11.02 5.20
C ALA A 30 13.48 11.70 3.83
N VAL A 31 12.88 12.86 3.62
CA VAL A 31 13.06 13.69 2.42
C VAL A 31 14.50 14.19 2.32
N GLU A 32 15.08 14.67 3.41
CA GLU A 32 16.47 15.13 3.45
C GLU A 32 17.45 14.00 3.11
N ILE A 33 17.26 12.83 3.71
CA ILE A 33 18.09 11.64 3.45
C ILE A 33 17.94 11.19 2.00
N ALA A 34 16.69 11.07 1.51
CA ALA A 34 16.43 10.68 0.13
C ALA A 34 17.09 11.60 -0.88
N GLY A 35 17.02 12.92 -0.67
CA GLY A 35 17.64 13.91 -1.55
C GLY A 35 19.17 13.88 -1.60
N LYS A 36 19.81 13.26 -0.61
CA LYS A 36 21.27 13.07 -0.52
C LYS A 36 21.73 11.68 -0.99
N SER A 37 20.81 10.79 -1.29
CA SER A 37 21.09 9.39 -1.66
C SER A 37 21.11 9.22 -3.17
N ASP A 38 21.91 8.30 -3.68
CA ASP A 38 21.91 7.93 -5.10
C ASP A 38 20.60 7.25 -5.53
N VAL A 39 20.01 6.47 -4.63
CA VAL A 39 18.75 5.76 -4.81
C VAL A 39 17.95 5.81 -3.50
N ALA A 40 16.68 6.07 -3.59
CA ALA A 40 15.75 5.95 -2.46
C ALA A 40 14.87 4.68 -2.63
N ILE A 41 14.80 3.87 -1.58
CA ILE A 41 13.92 2.69 -1.54
C ILE A 41 12.83 2.96 -0.52
N VAL A 42 11.58 2.98 -0.97
CA VAL A 42 10.41 3.24 -0.14
C VAL A 42 9.59 1.96 -0.02
N ASN A 43 9.51 1.42 1.19
CA ASN A 43 8.70 0.24 1.48
C ASN A 43 7.35 0.65 2.08
N ILE A 44 6.28 0.28 1.41
CA ILE A 44 4.89 0.58 1.78
C ILE A 44 4.04 -0.68 1.72
N GLY A 45 2.85 -0.61 2.27
CA GLY A 45 1.88 -1.69 2.19
C GLY A 45 1.05 -1.86 3.46
N PHE A 46 0.46 -3.01 3.56
CA PHE A 46 -0.42 -3.39 4.66
C PHE A 46 0.30 -4.33 5.63
N ASN A 47 -0.26 -4.44 6.81
CA ASN A 47 0.20 -5.36 7.86
C ASN A 47 -1.01 -6.05 8.49
N GLU A 48 -0.79 -6.91 9.47
CA GLU A 48 -1.83 -7.68 10.14
C GLU A 48 -2.93 -6.81 10.79
N SER A 49 -2.64 -5.57 11.15
CA SER A 49 -3.65 -4.65 11.70
C SER A 49 -4.58 -4.08 10.64
N SER A 50 -4.13 -3.99 9.40
CA SER A 50 -4.85 -3.37 8.29
C SER A 50 -5.33 -4.35 7.21
N GLU A 51 -4.75 -5.55 7.14
CA GLU A 51 -5.18 -6.62 6.23
C GLU A 51 -5.11 -7.98 6.96
N ARG A 52 -6.26 -8.60 7.18
CA ARG A 52 -6.38 -9.88 7.87
C ARG A 52 -7.63 -10.62 7.47
N GLU A 53 -7.70 -11.92 7.81
CA GLU A 53 -8.89 -12.75 7.61
C GLU A 53 -10.13 -12.14 8.28
N SER A 54 -11.26 -12.28 7.63
CA SER A 54 -12.57 -11.81 8.09
C SER A 54 -12.68 -10.28 8.28
N ASN A 55 -11.81 -9.53 7.64
CA ASN A 55 -11.85 -8.08 7.67
C ASN A 55 -11.50 -7.50 6.31
N ASP A 56 -12.45 -6.79 5.70
CA ASP A 56 -12.26 -6.18 4.39
C ASP A 56 -11.18 -5.10 4.47
N ARG A 57 -10.21 -5.22 3.61
CA ARG A 57 -9.14 -4.25 3.47
C ARG A 57 -9.64 -3.04 2.66
N PRO A 58 -9.33 -1.79 3.05
CA PRO A 58 -9.56 -0.64 2.19
C PRO A 58 -8.75 -0.74 0.89
N PHE A 59 -9.25 -0.10 -0.17
CA PHE A 59 -8.53 0.00 -1.44
C PHE A 59 -7.35 0.97 -1.34
N GLU A 60 -7.48 1.99 -0.52
CA GLU A 60 -6.46 2.98 -0.24
C GLU A 60 -5.35 2.40 0.66
N LEU A 61 -4.14 2.91 0.49
CA LEU A 61 -3.03 2.61 1.38
C LEU A 61 -3.29 3.15 2.80
N PRO A 62 -2.71 2.53 3.83
CA PRO A 62 -2.72 3.08 5.19
C PRO A 62 -2.23 4.53 5.25
N GLU A 63 -2.68 5.23 6.29
CA GLU A 63 -2.41 6.66 6.48
C GLU A 63 -0.96 7.05 6.20
N TYR A 64 -0.79 8.21 5.55
CA TYR A 64 0.49 8.84 5.22
C TYR A 64 1.37 8.13 4.17
N GLN A 65 1.11 6.90 3.77
CA GLN A 65 1.98 6.18 2.83
C GLN A 65 1.98 6.81 1.43
N ASP A 66 0.83 7.25 0.92
CA ASP A 66 0.75 8.00 -0.34
C ASP A 66 1.61 9.27 -0.29
N SER A 67 1.50 10.03 0.81
CA SER A 67 2.26 11.27 0.99
C SER A 67 3.75 10.99 1.13
N LEU A 68 4.15 9.93 1.81
CA LEU A 68 5.53 9.50 1.90
C LEU A 68 6.13 9.24 0.51
N VAL A 69 5.45 8.43 -0.32
CA VAL A 69 5.92 8.13 -1.68
C VAL A 69 6.05 9.41 -2.50
N GLN A 70 5.05 10.31 -2.44
CA GLN A 70 5.08 11.58 -3.15
C GLN A 70 6.27 12.46 -2.73
N CYS A 71 6.49 12.61 -1.42
CA CYS A 71 7.57 13.45 -0.89
C CYS A 71 8.94 12.88 -1.25
N ILE A 72 9.14 11.58 -1.11
CA ILE A 72 10.42 10.94 -1.41
C ILE A 72 10.72 10.97 -2.91
N THR A 73 9.72 10.66 -3.76
CA THR A 73 9.90 10.70 -5.22
C THR A 73 10.18 12.12 -5.73
N ALA A 74 9.60 13.13 -5.08
CA ALA A 74 9.91 14.53 -5.40
C ALA A 74 11.34 14.92 -5.00
N ALA A 75 11.87 14.34 -3.92
CA ALA A 75 13.22 14.61 -3.43
C ALA A 75 14.30 13.82 -4.19
N ASN A 76 13.98 12.61 -4.64
CA ASN A 76 14.90 11.74 -5.37
C ASN A 76 14.20 11.07 -6.56
N PRO A 77 14.53 11.45 -7.80
CA PRO A 77 13.94 10.85 -9.00
C PRO A 77 14.33 9.37 -9.21
N ASN A 78 15.36 8.86 -8.52
CA ASN A 78 15.75 7.46 -8.54
C ASN A 78 15.07 6.68 -7.41
N THR A 79 13.77 6.85 -7.24
CA THR A 79 13.01 6.15 -6.20
C THR A 79 12.50 4.81 -6.69
N VAL A 80 12.69 3.78 -5.88
CA VAL A 80 12.10 2.45 -6.03
C VAL A 80 11.07 2.25 -4.94
N VAL A 81 9.83 1.97 -5.33
CA VAL A 81 8.76 1.64 -4.38
C VAL A 81 8.62 0.12 -4.27
N LEU A 82 8.63 -0.38 -3.06
CA LEU A 82 8.34 -1.77 -2.71
C LEU A 82 6.95 -1.81 -2.08
N LEU A 83 6.02 -2.50 -2.72
CA LEU A 83 4.63 -2.59 -2.27
C LEU A 83 4.34 -3.98 -1.72
N ASN A 84 3.98 -4.06 -0.43
CA ASN A 84 3.52 -5.27 0.25
C ASN A 84 2.01 -5.21 0.43
N ALA A 85 1.29 -5.96 -0.37
CA ALA A 85 -0.18 -6.04 -0.30
C ALA A 85 -0.66 -7.38 -0.85
N GLY A 86 -1.75 -7.91 -0.32
CA GLY A 86 -2.38 -9.14 -0.79
C GLY A 86 -3.26 -8.97 -2.04
N GLY A 87 -3.42 -7.75 -2.51
CA GLY A 87 -4.25 -7.43 -3.68
C GLY A 87 -3.99 -6.02 -4.19
N ASN A 88 -4.89 -5.54 -5.03
CA ASN A 88 -4.81 -4.23 -5.66
C ASN A 88 -4.94 -3.10 -4.64
N VAL A 89 -4.27 -1.99 -4.91
CA VAL A 89 -4.32 -0.76 -4.09
C VAL A 89 -4.48 0.46 -4.98
N ASP A 90 -5.07 1.52 -4.44
CA ASP A 90 -5.09 2.82 -5.11
C ASP A 90 -3.69 3.43 -5.14
N MET A 91 -3.13 3.53 -6.33
CA MET A 91 -1.84 4.16 -6.59
C MET A 91 -1.97 5.45 -7.40
N SER A 92 -3.21 5.90 -7.65
CA SER A 92 -3.51 7.01 -8.56
C SER A 92 -2.80 8.32 -8.20
N LYS A 93 -2.49 8.53 -6.92
CA LYS A 93 -1.87 9.76 -6.43
C LYS A 93 -0.38 9.88 -6.76
N TRP A 94 0.29 8.77 -7.10
CA TRP A 94 1.75 8.77 -7.22
C TRP A 94 2.34 7.89 -8.31
N ILE A 95 1.62 6.91 -8.83
CA ILE A 95 2.16 5.90 -9.76
C ILE A 95 2.82 6.52 -11.01
N ASP A 96 2.24 7.59 -11.56
CA ASP A 96 2.76 8.26 -12.75
C ASP A 96 4.12 8.98 -12.53
N LYS A 97 4.51 9.16 -11.27
CA LYS A 97 5.77 9.83 -10.88
C LYS A 97 6.84 8.86 -10.39
N VAL A 98 6.48 7.62 -10.13
CA VAL A 98 7.39 6.60 -9.59
C VAL A 98 8.06 5.86 -10.74
N PRO A 99 9.39 5.95 -10.89
CA PRO A 99 10.09 5.31 -12.00
C PRO A 99 10.18 3.79 -11.89
N SER A 100 10.06 3.26 -10.67
CA SER A 100 10.17 1.82 -10.44
C SER A 100 9.29 1.37 -9.27
N LEU A 101 8.46 0.37 -9.52
CA LEU A 101 7.58 -0.27 -8.54
C LEU A 101 7.74 -1.78 -8.59
N LEU A 102 7.97 -2.38 -7.44
CA LEU A 102 8.00 -3.83 -7.27
C LEU A 102 6.89 -4.25 -6.32
N HIS A 103 5.92 -5.01 -6.83
CA HIS A 103 4.85 -5.56 -6.01
C HIS A 103 5.31 -6.90 -5.43
N LEU A 104 5.40 -6.99 -4.11
CA LEU A 104 6.02 -8.10 -3.41
C LEU A 104 5.01 -9.16 -2.95
N TRP A 105 3.73 -8.84 -2.93
CA TRP A 105 2.72 -9.63 -2.22
C TRP A 105 3.12 -9.78 -0.74
N TYR A 106 2.86 -10.93 -0.16
CA TYR A 106 3.36 -11.31 1.15
C TYR A 106 4.39 -12.43 0.96
N ALA A 107 5.63 -12.01 0.75
CA ALA A 107 6.75 -12.91 0.59
C ALA A 107 6.99 -13.70 1.90
N GLY A 108 7.39 -14.95 1.76
CA GLY A 108 7.71 -15.78 2.90
C GLY A 108 9.08 -15.45 3.53
N GLN A 109 9.64 -16.43 4.21
CA GLN A 109 10.88 -16.29 5.01
C GLN A 109 12.04 -15.65 4.24
N GLU A 110 12.22 -15.97 2.96
CA GLU A 110 13.31 -15.48 2.12
C GLU A 110 12.96 -14.20 1.34
N GLY A 111 11.85 -13.54 1.67
CA GLY A 111 11.40 -12.33 0.97
C GLY A 111 12.43 -11.22 0.90
N GLY A 112 13.13 -10.96 2.01
CA GLY A 112 14.19 -9.95 2.07
C GLY A 112 15.37 -10.30 1.16
N THR A 113 15.79 -11.56 1.12
CA THR A 113 16.86 -12.06 0.23
C THR A 113 16.46 -11.89 -1.22
N ALA A 114 15.25 -12.30 -1.60
CA ALA A 114 14.73 -12.20 -2.95
C ALA A 114 14.67 -10.73 -3.44
N VAL A 115 14.16 -9.83 -2.60
CA VAL A 115 14.11 -8.39 -2.92
C VAL A 115 15.52 -7.82 -3.10
N ALA A 116 16.45 -8.13 -2.21
CA ALA A 116 17.84 -7.66 -2.31
C ALA A 116 18.48 -8.16 -3.62
N GLU A 117 18.31 -9.42 -3.97
CA GLU A 117 18.88 -9.98 -5.21
C GLU A 117 18.32 -9.31 -6.48
N ILE A 118 17.04 -8.92 -6.46
CA ILE A 118 16.42 -8.16 -7.55
C ILE A 118 17.00 -6.74 -7.59
N LEU A 119 17.02 -6.03 -6.47
CA LEU A 119 17.48 -4.64 -6.39
C LEU A 119 18.96 -4.50 -6.79
N PHE A 120 19.80 -5.49 -6.45
CA PHE A 120 21.21 -5.51 -6.82
C PHE A 120 21.49 -6.19 -8.17
N GLY A 121 20.45 -6.52 -8.93
CA GLY A 121 20.58 -7.05 -10.30
C GLY A 121 21.12 -8.48 -10.40
N LYS A 122 21.13 -9.25 -9.31
CA LYS A 122 21.52 -10.67 -9.36
C LYS A 122 20.44 -11.54 -10.02
N VAL A 123 19.18 -11.15 -9.86
CA VAL A 123 18.01 -11.86 -10.39
C VAL A 123 17.13 -10.85 -11.12
N ASN A 124 16.70 -11.21 -12.32
CA ASN A 124 15.70 -10.44 -13.04
C ASN A 124 14.29 -10.87 -12.60
N PRO A 125 13.42 -9.96 -12.13
CA PRO A 125 12.09 -10.33 -11.69
C PRO A 125 11.28 -10.89 -12.86
N SER A 126 10.78 -12.11 -12.72
CA SER A 126 10.05 -12.82 -13.77
C SER A 126 8.56 -13.02 -13.47
N GLY A 127 8.10 -12.65 -12.27
CA GLY A 127 6.71 -12.71 -11.87
C GLY A 127 5.82 -11.88 -12.80
N LYS A 128 4.59 -12.36 -13.02
CA LYS A 128 3.55 -11.65 -13.74
C LYS A 128 2.37 -11.40 -12.81
N LEU A 129 1.76 -10.24 -12.95
CA LEU A 129 0.55 -9.94 -12.18
C LEU A 129 -0.60 -10.85 -12.65
N PRO A 130 -1.27 -11.56 -11.74
CA PRO A 130 -2.44 -12.38 -12.07
C PRO A 130 -3.72 -11.54 -12.20
N VAL A 131 -3.65 -10.26 -11.86
CA VAL A 131 -4.76 -9.31 -11.85
C VAL A 131 -4.32 -7.98 -12.44
N SER A 132 -5.28 -7.20 -12.95
CA SER A 132 -5.06 -5.80 -13.29
C SER A 132 -5.19 -4.95 -12.03
N PHE A 133 -4.40 -3.88 -11.95
CA PHE A 133 -4.54 -2.89 -10.88
C PHE A 133 -5.42 -1.75 -11.39
N GLU A 134 -6.60 -1.66 -10.84
CA GLU A 134 -7.57 -0.62 -11.17
C GLU A 134 -7.07 0.75 -10.69
N LYS A 135 -7.42 1.81 -11.40
CA LYS A 135 -7.15 3.19 -10.99
C LYS A 135 -8.10 3.67 -9.90
N LYS A 136 -9.29 3.11 -9.87
CA LYS A 136 -10.32 3.34 -8.86
C LYS A 136 -11.18 2.10 -8.71
N TRP A 137 -11.81 1.98 -7.58
CA TRP A 137 -12.61 0.80 -7.21
C TRP A 137 -13.68 0.44 -8.23
N GLU A 138 -14.35 1.45 -8.80
CA GLU A 138 -15.43 1.30 -9.78
C GLU A 138 -14.95 0.78 -11.15
N ASP A 139 -13.66 0.81 -11.42
CA ASP A 139 -13.10 0.30 -12.68
C ASP A 139 -13.03 -1.23 -12.70
N ASN A 140 -13.22 -1.90 -11.54
CA ASN A 140 -13.27 -3.36 -11.48
C ASN A 140 -14.54 -3.87 -12.16
N PRO A 141 -14.43 -4.81 -13.13
CA PRO A 141 -15.61 -5.33 -13.85
C PRO A 141 -16.66 -6.00 -12.96
N ALA A 142 -16.28 -6.51 -11.80
CA ALA A 142 -17.19 -7.12 -10.85
C ALA A 142 -17.90 -6.10 -9.95
N TYR A 143 -17.41 -4.86 -9.87
CA TYR A 143 -17.91 -3.84 -8.94
C TYR A 143 -19.44 -3.65 -8.99
N PRO A 144 -20.11 -3.54 -10.16
CA PRO A 144 -21.56 -3.33 -10.23
C PRO A 144 -22.37 -4.53 -9.74
N TYR A 145 -21.76 -5.70 -9.59
CA TYR A 145 -22.43 -6.98 -9.30
C TYR A 145 -21.98 -7.62 -7.99
N TYR A 146 -21.02 -6.99 -7.32
CA TYR A 146 -20.43 -7.51 -6.08
C TYR A 146 -21.41 -7.47 -4.91
N TYR A 147 -22.23 -6.44 -4.85
CA TYR A 147 -23.21 -6.26 -3.80
C TYR A 147 -24.60 -6.73 -4.25
N ASP A 148 -25.30 -7.40 -3.36
CA ASP A 148 -26.71 -7.77 -3.51
C ASP A 148 -27.59 -6.51 -3.33
N ALA A 149 -27.71 -5.71 -4.39
CA ALA A 149 -28.40 -4.42 -4.34
C ALA A 149 -29.93 -4.54 -4.26
N ASP A 150 -30.50 -5.65 -4.72
CA ASP A 150 -31.93 -5.90 -4.72
C ASP A 150 -32.40 -6.81 -3.57
N GLY A 151 -31.48 -7.41 -2.82
CA GLY A 151 -31.75 -8.22 -1.65
C GLY A 151 -32.25 -9.63 -1.96
N ASP A 152 -32.05 -10.11 -3.18
CA ASP A 152 -32.51 -11.44 -3.61
C ASP A 152 -31.60 -12.59 -3.17
N LYS A 153 -30.46 -12.26 -2.51
CA LYS A 153 -29.42 -13.16 -2.04
C LYS A 153 -28.69 -13.93 -3.14
N ARG A 154 -28.58 -13.31 -4.32
CA ARG A 154 -27.86 -13.86 -5.45
C ARG A 154 -26.75 -12.92 -5.88
N VAL A 155 -25.67 -13.50 -6.37
CA VAL A 155 -24.55 -12.77 -7.00
C VAL A 155 -24.38 -13.33 -8.40
N GLU A 156 -24.33 -12.44 -9.38
CA GLU A 156 -24.17 -12.80 -10.78
C GLU A 156 -22.75 -12.43 -11.27
N TYR A 157 -22.06 -13.38 -11.88
CA TYR A 157 -20.73 -13.17 -12.47
C TYR A 157 -20.86 -12.62 -13.89
N LYS A 158 -21.22 -11.35 -14.04
CA LYS A 158 -21.49 -10.71 -15.34
C LYS A 158 -20.24 -10.23 -16.05
N GLU A 159 -19.09 -10.20 -15.39
CA GLU A 159 -17.79 -9.88 -15.98
C GLU A 159 -17.37 -10.91 -17.04
N GLY A 160 -17.92 -12.11 -16.99
CA GLY A 160 -17.68 -13.16 -17.98
C GLY A 160 -16.21 -13.56 -18.10
N LEU A 161 -15.59 -13.29 -19.24
CA LEU A 161 -14.17 -13.59 -19.49
C LEU A 161 -13.23 -12.47 -19.02
N PHE A 162 -13.75 -11.31 -18.63
CA PHE A 162 -12.97 -10.14 -18.24
C PHE A 162 -12.71 -10.14 -16.74
N MET A 163 -11.94 -11.11 -16.28
CA MET A 163 -11.50 -11.22 -14.89
C MET A 163 -9.98 -11.28 -14.80
N GLY A 164 -9.46 -10.91 -13.64
CA GLY A 164 -8.03 -10.92 -13.39
C GLY A 164 -7.29 -9.88 -14.24
N TYR A 165 -6.40 -10.33 -15.11
CA TYR A 165 -5.60 -9.48 -16.00
C TYR A 165 -6.17 -9.35 -17.43
N ARG A 166 -7.38 -9.77 -17.67
CA ARG A 166 -8.04 -9.76 -19.01
C ARG A 166 -8.91 -8.54 -19.20
#